data_b7a328834690e122bc4488c70a300847
#
_entry.id   b7a328834690e122bc4488c70a300847
#
_cell.length_a   1.000
_cell.length_b   1.000
_cell.length_c   1.000
_cell.angle_alpha   90.00
_cell.angle_beta   90.00
_cell.angle_gamma   90.00
#
_symmetry.space_group_name_H-M   'P 1'
#
loop_
_entity.id
_entity.type
_entity.pdbx_description
1 polymer ?
#
loop_
_entity_poly.entity_id
_entity_poly.type
_entity_poly.pdbx_seq_one_letter_code
_entity_poly.pdbx_strand_id
1 'polypeptide(L)'
;MTENDMPKSLLVRIIRSIKRRIRHQKLLRVVREKSQAAINSAQNIDHILVLCYGNIYRSPLVEYLLRKSLSDTDIEIRSAGFHDKTGRSCVEEYQKLLAERGYDLTAHRSSRISQDDIEWADLIVIMDRKNWDLLSSMAPSALNKTIWI
;
A
#
# COMPACT_ATOMS: atom_id res chain seq x y z
N MET A 1 -12.02 8.81 52.35
CA MET A 1 -11.35 8.06 51.27
C MET A 1 -12.15 8.31 50.02
N THR A 2 -11.70 9.20 49.17
CA THR A 2 -12.43 9.69 47.99
C THR A 2 -12.23 8.69 46.88
N GLU A 3 -13.33 8.09 46.39
CA GLU A 3 -13.38 7.29 45.17
C GLU A 3 -12.81 8.11 44.01
N ASN A 4 -11.89 7.50 43.30
CA ASN A 4 -11.12 8.06 42.20
C ASN A 4 -12.02 8.12 40.95
N ASP A 5 -12.88 9.11 40.85
CA ASP A 5 -13.77 9.32 39.71
C ASP A 5 -12.94 9.77 38.49
N MET A 6 -12.58 8.80 37.67
CA MET A 6 -11.90 9.07 36.40
C MET A 6 -12.78 9.96 35.53
N PRO A 7 -12.28 11.10 35.01
CA PRO A 7 -13.09 12.05 34.24
C PRO A 7 -13.74 11.35 33.03
N LYS A 8 -15.05 11.52 32.85
CA LYS A 8 -15.85 10.91 31.75
C LYS A 8 -15.21 11.10 30.38
N SER A 9 -14.53 12.22 30.15
CA SER A 9 -13.77 12.50 28.92
C SER A 9 -12.59 11.53 28.69
N LEU A 10 -11.88 11.14 29.75
CA LEU A 10 -10.77 10.19 29.69
C LEU A 10 -11.27 8.78 29.39
N LEU A 11 -12.36 8.36 30.01
CA LEU A 11 -13.00 7.06 29.78
C LEU A 11 -13.45 6.94 28.30
N VAL A 12 -14.07 7.97 27.75
CA VAL A 12 -14.48 8.02 26.34
C VAL A 12 -13.28 7.90 25.40
N ARG A 13 -12.16 8.58 25.70
CA ARG A 13 -10.92 8.47 24.91
C ARG A 13 -10.33 7.08 24.97
N ILE A 14 -10.31 6.44 26.13
CA ILE A 14 -9.83 5.06 26.31
C ILE A 14 -10.71 4.10 25.50
N ILE A 15 -12.03 4.18 25.63
CA ILE A 15 -12.96 3.31 24.88
C ILE A 15 -12.78 3.48 23.37
N ARG A 16 -12.63 4.72 22.88
CA ARG A 16 -12.34 4.98 21.45
C ARG A 16 -11.02 4.35 21.01
N SER A 17 -9.99 4.44 21.83
CA SER A 17 -8.69 3.85 21.55
C SER A 17 -8.76 2.32 21.49
N ILE A 18 -9.45 1.69 22.45
CA ILE A 18 -9.66 0.23 22.49
C ILE A 18 -10.47 -0.20 21.25
N LYS A 19 -11.59 0.46 20.95
CA LYS A 19 -12.40 0.16 19.76
C LYS A 19 -11.61 0.29 18.47
N ARG A 20 -10.73 1.31 18.37
CA ARG A 20 -9.84 1.50 17.22
C ARG A 20 -8.82 0.36 17.09
N ARG A 21 -8.20 -0.08 18.22
CA ARG A 21 -7.28 -1.23 18.24
C ARG A 21 -7.96 -2.52 17.79
N ILE A 22 -9.11 -2.83 18.37
CA ILE A 22 -9.88 -4.04 18.01
C ILE A 22 -10.24 -4.04 16.53
N ARG A 23 -10.72 -2.89 16.01
CA ARG A 23 -11.04 -2.74 14.57
C ARG A 23 -9.80 -2.93 13.70
N HIS A 24 -8.68 -2.38 14.11
CA HIS A 24 -7.42 -2.53 13.40
C HIS A 24 -6.95 -4.00 13.37
N GLN A 25 -6.97 -4.69 14.52
CA GLN A 25 -6.61 -6.11 14.58
C GLN A 25 -7.52 -7.00 13.72
N LYS A 26 -8.84 -6.76 13.76
CA LYS A 26 -9.78 -7.46 12.88
C LYS A 26 -9.47 -7.24 11.40
N LEU A 27 -9.16 -5.99 11.02
CA LEU A 27 -8.77 -5.68 9.65
C LEU A 27 -7.47 -6.41 9.25
N LEU A 28 -6.43 -6.36 10.09
CA LEU A 28 -5.16 -7.04 9.81
C LEU A 28 -5.34 -8.55 9.61
N ARG A 29 -6.24 -9.18 10.39
CA ARG A 29 -6.57 -10.59 10.20
C ARG A 29 -7.19 -10.85 8.83
N VAL A 30 -8.23 -10.09 8.46
CA VAL A 30 -8.91 -10.20 7.16
C VAL A 30 -7.93 -9.96 6.01
N VAL A 31 -7.07 -8.93 6.14
CA VAL A 31 -6.06 -8.61 5.12
C VAL A 31 -5.05 -9.73 4.97
N ARG A 32 -4.57 -10.31 6.07
CA ARG A 32 -3.63 -11.44 6.04
C ARG A 32 -4.26 -12.66 5.35
N GLU A 33 -5.50 -13.01 5.71
CA GLU A 33 -6.23 -14.12 5.09
C GLU A 33 -6.40 -13.89 3.58
N LYS A 34 -6.78 -12.68 3.17
CA LYS A 34 -6.92 -12.31 1.76
C LYS A 34 -5.59 -12.28 1.01
N SER A 35 -4.54 -11.71 1.60
CA SER A 35 -3.20 -11.70 1.00
C SER A 35 -2.67 -13.12 0.79
N GLN A 36 -2.86 -14.00 1.76
CA GLN A 36 -2.47 -15.41 1.63
C GLN A 36 -3.29 -16.12 0.55
N ALA A 37 -4.59 -15.87 0.49
CA ALA A 37 -5.45 -16.42 -0.57
C ALA A 37 -5.05 -15.91 -1.95
N ALA A 38 -4.73 -14.61 -2.09
CA ALA A 38 -4.25 -14.02 -3.34
C ALA A 38 -2.94 -14.66 -3.81
N ILE A 39 -1.96 -14.84 -2.90
CA ILE A 39 -0.70 -15.51 -3.21
C ILE A 39 -0.92 -16.97 -3.64
N ASN A 40 -1.77 -17.70 -2.90
CA ASN A 40 -2.03 -19.12 -3.18
C ASN A 40 -2.82 -19.33 -4.48
N SER A 41 -3.65 -18.37 -4.88
CA SER A 41 -4.42 -18.44 -6.13
C SER A 41 -3.65 -17.94 -7.37
N ALA A 42 -2.55 -17.23 -7.15
CA ALA A 42 -1.71 -16.70 -8.21
C ALA A 42 -0.89 -17.84 -8.84
N GLN A 43 -1.42 -18.46 -9.90
CA GLN A 43 -0.71 -19.52 -10.63
C GLN A 43 0.30 -18.96 -11.64
N ASN A 44 0.01 -17.79 -12.21
CA ASN A 44 0.91 -17.05 -13.09
C ASN A 44 0.78 -15.57 -12.73
N ILE A 45 1.84 -14.95 -12.27
CA ILE A 45 1.93 -13.52 -12.03
C ILE A 45 2.86 -12.95 -13.08
N ASP A 46 2.29 -12.32 -14.11
CA ASP A 46 3.05 -11.65 -15.15
C ASP A 46 3.09 -10.13 -14.88
N HIS A 47 2.11 -9.61 -14.11
CA HIS A 47 1.92 -8.19 -13.91
C HIS A 47 1.72 -7.82 -12.43
N ILE A 48 2.60 -6.99 -11.89
CA ILE A 48 2.52 -6.49 -10.51
C ILE A 48 2.29 -4.98 -10.49
N LEU A 49 1.24 -4.54 -9.81
CA LEU A 49 0.94 -3.12 -9.57
C LEU A 49 1.20 -2.75 -8.12
N VAL A 50 2.10 -1.80 -7.88
CA VAL A 50 2.46 -1.33 -6.53
C VAL A 50 1.80 0.02 -6.26
N LEU A 51 0.99 0.11 -5.20
CA LEU A 51 0.20 1.29 -4.90
C LEU A 51 0.58 1.95 -3.59
N CYS A 52 0.72 3.28 -3.61
CA CYS A 52 0.69 4.10 -2.40
C CYS A 52 -0.15 5.35 -2.66
N TYR A 53 -0.30 6.23 -1.65
CA TYR A 53 -1.17 7.40 -1.86
C TYR A 53 -0.64 8.36 -2.94
N GLY A 54 0.62 8.76 -2.86
CA GLY A 54 1.18 9.83 -3.70
C GLY A 54 2.01 9.38 -4.88
N ASN A 55 2.46 8.14 -4.93
CA ASN A 55 3.42 7.58 -5.91
C ASN A 55 4.71 8.41 -6.06
N ILE A 56 5.23 8.94 -4.93
CA ILE A 56 6.48 9.74 -4.89
C ILE A 56 7.47 9.31 -3.80
N TYR A 57 7.13 8.27 -3.00
CA TYR A 57 7.98 7.75 -1.94
C TYR A 57 8.01 6.21 -1.95
N ARG A 58 6.96 5.58 -1.42
CA ARG A 58 6.92 4.16 -1.09
C ARG A 58 6.82 3.26 -2.34
N SER A 59 5.80 3.45 -3.15
CA SER A 59 5.55 2.57 -4.31
C SER A 59 6.65 2.66 -5.37
N PRO A 60 7.30 3.82 -5.64
CA PRO A 60 8.45 3.85 -6.56
C PRO A 60 9.63 3.04 -6.06
N LEU A 61 9.92 3.08 -4.76
CA LEU A 61 10.99 2.29 -4.19
C LEU A 61 10.71 0.79 -4.26
N VAL A 62 9.48 0.39 -3.92
CA VAL A 62 9.08 -1.03 -3.99
C VAL A 62 9.10 -1.52 -5.44
N GLU A 63 8.61 -0.73 -6.39
CA GLU A 63 8.74 -1.04 -7.83
C GLU A 63 10.20 -1.25 -8.23
N TYR A 64 11.10 -0.33 -7.85
CA TYR A 64 12.52 -0.43 -8.14
C TYR A 64 13.14 -1.71 -7.56
N LEU A 65 12.86 -2.01 -6.29
CA LEU A 65 13.38 -3.19 -5.60
C LEU A 65 12.85 -4.49 -6.23
N LEU A 66 11.57 -4.55 -6.57
CA LEU A 66 10.98 -5.72 -7.23
C LEU A 66 11.56 -5.93 -8.62
N ARG A 67 11.68 -4.87 -9.45
CA ARG A 67 12.33 -4.97 -10.77
C ARG A 67 13.76 -5.48 -10.68
N LYS A 68 14.51 -5.03 -9.66
CA LYS A 68 15.88 -5.49 -9.43
C LYS A 68 15.92 -6.95 -8.97
N SER A 69 15.00 -7.35 -8.09
CA SER A 69 14.96 -8.72 -7.54
C SER A 69 14.40 -9.75 -8.53
N LEU A 70 13.59 -9.30 -9.49
CA LEU A 70 12.93 -10.16 -10.49
C LEU A 70 13.48 -9.90 -11.89
N SER A 71 14.72 -9.38 -12.01
CA SER A 71 15.35 -9.05 -13.29
C SER A 71 15.47 -10.23 -14.27
N ASP A 72 15.52 -11.46 -13.74
CA ASP A 72 15.68 -12.68 -14.52
C ASP A 72 14.31 -13.33 -14.88
N THR A 73 13.21 -12.57 -14.72
CA THR A 73 11.85 -13.02 -15.04
C THR A 73 11.21 -12.06 -16.04
N ASP A 74 10.14 -12.51 -16.71
CA ASP A 74 9.34 -11.70 -17.64
C ASP A 74 8.25 -10.88 -16.92
N ILE A 75 8.29 -10.80 -15.57
CA ILE A 75 7.29 -10.09 -14.77
C ILE A 75 7.38 -8.57 -14.98
N GLU A 76 6.30 -7.99 -15.48
CA GLU A 76 6.19 -6.53 -15.58
C GLU A 76 5.73 -5.94 -14.25
N ILE A 77 6.40 -4.87 -13.81
CA ILE A 77 6.09 -4.20 -12.55
C ILE A 77 5.85 -2.72 -12.81
N ARG A 78 4.73 -2.20 -12.31
CA ARG A 78 4.38 -0.77 -12.39
C ARG A 78 4.03 -0.25 -11.00
N SER A 79 4.13 1.06 -10.81
CA SER A 79 3.59 1.70 -9.62
C SER A 79 2.70 2.89 -9.95
N ALA A 80 1.69 3.11 -9.12
CA ALA A 80 0.76 4.24 -9.25
C ALA A 80 0.33 4.75 -7.87
N GLY A 81 -0.46 5.82 -7.85
CA GLY A 81 -1.00 6.41 -6.63
C GLY A 81 -2.44 6.87 -6.77
N PHE A 82 -3.07 7.10 -5.63
CA PHE A 82 -4.44 7.60 -5.57
C PHE A 82 -4.54 9.12 -5.67
N HIS A 83 -3.42 9.82 -5.67
CA HIS A 83 -3.39 11.29 -5.71
C HIS A 83 -3.59 11.80 -7.14
N ASP A 84 -4.37 12.89 -7.29
CA ASP A 84 -4.74 13.44 -8.60
C ASP A 84 -3.56 14.07 -9.37
N LYS A 85 -2.54 14.59 -8.65
CA LYS A 85 -1.35 15.18 -9.32
C LYS A 85 -0.43 14.09 -9.83
N THR A 86 -0.14 14.11 -11.12
CA THR A 86 0.76 13.18 -11.82
C THR A 86 2.05 13.89 -12.29
N GLY A 87 3.00 13.12 -12.83
CA GLY A 87 4.25 13.66 -13.42
C GLY A 87 5.26 14.18 -12.38
N ARG A 88 5.02 14.00 -11.08
CA ARG A 88 5.91 14.47 -10.01
C ARG A 88 7.10 13.53 -9.85
N SER A 89 8.29 14.10 -9.69
CA SER A 89 9.46 13.36 -9.24
C SER A 89 9.31 12.91 -7.78
N CYS A 90 10.07 11.92 -7.35
CA CYS A 90 10.31 11.68 -5.94
C CYS A 90 10.91 12.93 -5.30
N VAL A 91 10.65 13.12 -4.00
CA VAL A 91 11.19 14.28 -3.26
C VAL A 91 12.71 14.21 -3.24
N GLU A 92 13.38 15.35 -3.47
CA GLU A 92 14.84 15.43 -3.69
C GLU A 92 15.64 14.85 -2.53
N GLU A 93 15.29 15.18 -1.27
CA GLU A 93 15.97 14.65 -0.10
C GLU A 93 15.85 13.13 0.01
N TYR A 94 14.69 12.59 -0.42
CA TYR A 94 14.45 11.15 -0.47
C TYR A 94 15.28 10.48 -1.56
N GLN A 95 15.38 11.11 -2.74
CA GLN A 95 16.23 10.61 -3.83
C GLN A 95 17.71 10.55 -3.41
N LYS A 96 18.22 11.61 -2.76
CA LYS A 96 19.59 11.66 -2.22
C LYS A 96 19.84 10.53 -1.22
N LEU A 97 18.93 10.35 -0.26
CA LEU A 97 19.02 9.28 0.74
C LEU A 97 19.05 7.88 0.12
N LEU A 98 18.28 7.66 -0.95
CA LEU A 98 18.23 6.39 -1.67
C LEU A 98 19.46 6.18 -2.55
N ALA A 99 19.96 7.22 -3.19
CA ALA A 99 21.18 7.16 -4.01
C ALA A 99 22.41 6.73 -3.19
N GLU A 100 22.53 7.20 -1.92
CA GLU A 100 23.57 6.75 -0.98
C GLU A 100 23.51 5.23 -0.72
N ARG A 101 22.37 4.59 -0.96
CA ARG A 101 22.14 3.15 -0.81
C ARG A 101 22.12 2.39 -2.14
N GLY A 102 22.46 3.07 -3.24
CA GLY A 102 22.49 2.49 -4.59
C GLY A 102 21.11 2.30 -5.24
N TYR A 103 20.10 3.09 -4.81
CA TYR A 103 18.76 3.07 -5.41
C TYR A 103 18.51 4.38 -6.17
N ASP A 104 18.41 4.30 -7.50
CA ASP A 104 18.15 5.47 -8.36
C ASP A 104 16.68 5.56 -8.75
N LEU A 105 16.02 6.61 -8.25
CA LEU A 105 14.63 6.95 -8.58
C LEU A 105 14.51 8.28 -9.36
N THR A 106 15.58 8.79 -9.95
CA THR A 106 15.60 10.08 -10.64
C THR A 106 14.70 10.12 -11.87
N ALA A 107 14.58 8.99 -12.58
CA ALA A 107 13.71 8.85 -13.75
C ALA A 107 12.23 8.68 -13.40
N HIS A 108 11.90 8.37 -12.12
CA HIS A 108 10.51 8.13 -11.73
C HIS A 108 9.65 9.38 -11.91
N ARG A 109 8.44 9.16 -12.42
CA ARG A 109 7.37 10.16 -12.47
C ARG A 109 6.07 9.55 -11.96
N SER A 110 5.44 10.25 -11.01
CA SER A 110 4.21 9.75 -10.40
C SER A 110 3.07 9.64 -11.41
N SER A 111 2.35 8.54 -11.35
CA SER A 111 1.12 8.29 -12.10
C SER A 111 -0.07 8.15 -11.16
N ARG A 112 -1.28 8.46 -11.67
CA ARG A 112 -2.52 8.15 -10.98
C ARG A 112 -2.99 6.77 -11.40
N ILE A 113 -3.46 5.98 -10.44
CA ILE A 113 -4.09 4.69 -10.72
C ILE A 113 -5.32 4.86 -11.63
N SER A 114 -5.43 4.02 -12.64
CA SER A 114 -6.57 3.92 -13.55
C SER A 114 -7.29 2.57 -13.38
N GLN A 115 -8.46 2.45 -14.01
CA GLN A 115 -9.15 1.17 -14.08
C GLN A 115 -8.35 0.16 -14.92
N ASP A 116 -7.72 0.62 -16.00
CA ASP A 116 -6.88 -0.21 -16.87
C ASP A 116 -5.67 -0.78 -16.10
N ASP A 117 -5.04 0.01 -15.20
CA ASP A 117 -3.96 -0.49 -14.34
C ASP A 117 -4.44 -1.63 -13.41
N ILE A 118 -5.66 -1.47 -12.87
CA ILE A 118 -6.26 -2.49 -12.01
C ILE A 118 -6.56 -3.77 -12.80
N GLU A 119 -7.08 -3.66 -14.01
CA GLU A 119 -7.39 -4.80 -14.88
C GLU A 119 -6.12 -5.50 -15.36
N TRP A 120 -5.10 -4.74 -15.73
CA TRP A 120 -3.80 -5.22 -16.17
C TRP A 120 -3.07 -6.05 -15.10
N ALA A 121 -3.16 -5.67 -13.83
CA ALA A 121 -2.42 -6.32 -12.75
C ALA A 121 -2.97 -7.71 -12.41
N ASP A 122 -2.12 -8.70 -12.30
CA ASP A 122 -2.42 -10.01 -11.71
C ASP A 122 -2.29 -9.96 -10.19
N LEU A 123 -1.36 -9.14 -9.68
CA LEU A 123 -1.14 -8.91 -8.27
C LEU A 123 -1.05 -7.41 -7.96
N ILE A 124 -1.77 -6.97 -6.95
CA ILE A 124 -1.71 -5.59 -6.45
C ILE A 124 -1.06 -5.58 -5.07
N VAL A 125 -0.05 -4.72 -4.89
CA VAL A 125 0.66 -4.53 -3.63
C VAL A 125 0.28 -3.19 -3.02
N ILE A 126 -0.24 -3.18 -1.80
CA ILE A 126 -0.55 -1.98 -1.03
C ILE A 126 0.24 -1.94 0.28
N MET A 127 0.34 -0.76 0.92
CA MET A 127 1.24 -0.53 2.05
C MET A 127 0.57 -0.02 3.32
N ASP A 128 -0.69 0.35 3.27
CA ASP A 128 -1.40 0.84 4.44
C ASP A 128 -2.92 0.75 4.28
N ARG A 129 -3.61 1.00 5.41
CA ARG A 129 -5.06 0.97 5.46
C ARG A 129 -5.72 1.97 4.52
N LYS A 130 -5.14 3.16 4.36
CA LYS A 130 -5.70 4.18 3.47
C LYS A 130 -5.73 3.69 2.02
N ASN A 131 -4.65 3.01 1.60
CA ASN A 131 -4.60 2.40 0.26
C ASN A 131 -5.66 1.31 0.10
N TRP A 132 -5.85 0.48 1.14
CA TRP A 132 -6.91 -0.54 1.15
C TRP A 132 -8.31 0.08 1.02
N ASP A 133 -8.62 1.09 1.85
CA ASP A 133 -9.93 1.73 1.87
C ASP A 133 -10.22 2.43 0.51
N LEU A 134 -9.22 3.08 -0.10
CA LEU A 134 -9.32 3.72 -1.41
C LEU A 134 -9.52 2.71 -2.54
N LEU A 135 -8.72 1.64 -2.57
CA LEU A 135 -8.85 0.57 -3.57
C LEU A 135 -10.20 -0.14 -3.43
N SER A 136 -10.63 -0.43 -2.19
CA SER A 136 -11.95 -1.03 -1.92
C SER A 136 -13.11 -0.19 -2.41
N SER A 137 -12.99 1.15 -2.32
CA SER A 137 -14.03 2.07 -2.81
C SER A 137 -14.03 2.18 -4.33
N MET A 138 -12.86 2.08 -4.96
CA MET A 138 -12.69 2.22 -6.41
C MET A 138 -12.99 0.91 -7.15
N ALA A 139 -12.50 -0.21 -6.64
CA ALA A 139 -12.61 -1.53 -7.25
C ALA A 139 -12.66 -2.64 -6.19
N PRO A 140 -13.82 -2.94 -5.60
CA PRO A 140 -13.94 -3.94 -4.53
C PRO A 140 -13.43 -5.34 -4.93
N SER A 141 -13.62 -5.74 -6.18
CA SER A 141 -13.16 -7.03 -6.72
C SER A 141 -11.64 -7.16 -6.76
N ALA A 142 -10.91 -6.05 -6.92
CA ALA A 142 -9.46 -6.04 -6.96
C ALA A 142 -8.82 -6.50 -5.63
N LEU A 143 -9.55 -6.44 -4.53
CA LEU A 143 -9.09 -6.93 -3.23
C LEU A 143 -8.78 -8.43 -3.21
N ASN A 144 -9.32 -9.21 -4.13
CA ASN A 144 -9.05 -10.65 -4.24
C ASN A 144 -7.64 -10.95 -4.79
N LYS A 145 -7.05 -9.99 -5.49
CA LYS A 145 -5.67 -10.06 -6.00
C LYS A 145 -4.75 -9.04 -5.32
N THR A 146 -5.09 -8.62 -4.11
CA THR A 146 -4.35 -7.59 -3.38
C THR A 146 -3.65 -8.18 -2.16
N ILE A 147 -2.36 -7.89 -2.04
CA ILE A 147 -1.56 -8.17 -0.84
C ILE A 147 -1.20 -6.86 -0.13
N TRP A 148 -1.02 -6.95 1.18
CA TRP A 148 -0.58 -5.84 2.00
C TRP A 148 0.77 -6.17 2.64
N ILE A 149 1.78 -5.32 2.39
CA ILE A 149 3.14 -5.43 2.94
C ILE A 149 3.42 -4.36 4.00
#